data_215c4464c59d797403316c41456627b7
#
_entry.id   215c4464c59d797403316c41456627b7
#
_cell.length_a   1.000
_cell.length_b   1.000
_cell.length_c   1.000
_cell.angle_alpha   90.00
_cell.angle_beta   90.00
_cell.angle_gamma   90.00
#
_symmetry.space_group_name_H-M   'P 1'
#
loop_
_entity.id
_entity.type
_entity.pdbx_description
1 polymer ?
#
loop_
_entity_poly.entity_id
_entity_poly.type
_entity_poly.pdbx_seq_one_letter_code
_entity_poly.pdbx_strand_id
1 'polypeptide(L)'
;MDDEVFYAFLEERNINEKSLSLKFDAIAREEHGFMKSISEISELNTLYINLRVDFREGKYKSIRNLESNRWYRITLSDNAKYYAELISGDRLTIEVVSVKSIKTLKRKDESAFLKTYSLNRLAQSDIGEIRKVINSKCQSPFTIRVIKVGQGNAIAATNMTGWDFSDVFYIDIGGGIGNNTDENIKPRFNPEPGAFVILTHWDQDHWISAKRYDVLNELIWIVPNQSPLGVSHIKIASRLHQINC
;
A
#
# COMPACT_ATOMS: atom_id res chain seq x y z
N MET A 1 -9.61 -22.56 18.89
CA MET A 1 -8.88 -21.27 18.83
C MET A 1 -9.84 -20.12 19.11
N ASP A 2 -9.40 -19.11 19.82
CA ASP A 2 -10.19 -17.90 20.03
C ASP A 2 -10.36 -17.16 18.70
N ASP A 3 -11.49 -16.46 18.55
CA ASP A 3 -11.78 -15.67 17.37
C ASP A 3 -10.77 -14.53 17.23
N GLU A 4 -9.99 -14.51 16.15
CA GLU A 4 -9.06 -13.42 15.84
C GLU A 4 -9.78 -12.31 15.07
N VAL A 5 -9.56 -11.05 15.47
CA VAL A 5 -10.30 -9.91 14.95
C VAL A 5 -9.36 -8.90 14.30
N PHE A 6 -9.73 -8.49 13.09
CA PHE A 6 -9.05 -7.44 12.33
C PHE A 6 -9.98 -6.27 12.06
N TYR A 7 -9.39 -5.08 12.01
CA TYR A 7 -9.99 -3.92 11.38
C TYR A 7 -9.37 -3.73 9.99
N ALA A 8 -10.20 -3.64 8.97
CA ALA A 8 -9.77 -3.76 7.59
C ALA A 8 -10.45 -2.73 6.68
N PHE A 9 -9.66 -2.05 5.88
CA PHE A 9 -10.10 -1.10 4.87
C PHE A 9 -10.25 -1.82 3.53
N LEU A 10 -11.43 -1.82 2.95
CA LEU A 10 -11.67 -2.43 1.64
C LEU A 10 -11.15 -1.54 0.52
N GLU A 11 -9.97 -1.88 0.00
CA GLU A 11 -9.33 -1.15 -1.10
C GLU A 11 -9.97 -1.48 -2.44
N GLU A 12 -10.05 -2.76 -2.76
CA GLU A 12 -10.52 -3.22 -4.06
C GLU A 12 -11.69 -4.17 -3.93
N ARG A 13 -12.66 -3.96 -4.78
CA ARG A 13 -13.82 -4.83 -4.95
C ARG A 13 -14.02 -5.12 -6.43
N ASN A 14 -13.75 -6.33 -6.84
CA ASN A 14 -13.90 -6.80 -8.20
C ASN A 14 -15.01 -7.85 -8.27
N ILE A 15 -16.01 -7.60 -9.10
CA ILE A 15 -17.12 -8.51 -9.32
C ILE A 15 -17.21 -8.86 -10.82
N ASN A 16 -17.32 -10.14 -11.11
CA ASN A 16 -17.63 -10.63 -12.46
C ASN A 16 -18.81 -11.61 -12.40
N GLU A 17 -19.15 -12.23 -13.51
CA GLU A 17 -20.28 -13.15 -13.60
C GLU A 17 -20.15 -14.39 -12.70
N LYS A 18 -18.95 -14.79 -12.31
CA LYS A 18 -18.66 -16.04 -11.61
C LYS A 18 -18.17 -15.85 -10.18
N SER A 19 -17.58 -14.71 -9.87
CA SER A 19 -16.90 -14.51 -8.57
C SER A 19 -16.92 -13.07 -8.08
N LEU A 20 -16.73 -12.92 -6.78
CA LEU A 20 -16.42 -11.68 -6.07
C LEU A 20 -15.01 -11.79 -5.50
N SER A 21 -14.17 -10.81 -5.76
CA SER A 21 -12.86 -10.65 -5.12
C SER A 21 -12.85 -9.36 -4.31
N LEU A 22 -12.37 -9.46 -3.07
CA LEU A 22 -12.25 -8.34 -2.13
C LEU A 22 -10.81 -8.32 -1.60
N LYS A 23 -10.17 -7.15 -1.67
CA LYS A 23 -8.84 -6.93 -1.09
C LYS A 23 -8.95 -5.91 0.03
N PHE A 24 -8.53 -6.33 1.21
CA PHE A 24 -8.54 -5.49 2.40
C PHE A 24 -7.11 -5.21 2.85
N ASP A 25 -6.84 -3.97 3.22
CA ASP A 25 -5.69 -3.55 4.00
C ASP A 25 -6.08 -3.55 5.49
N ALA A 26 -5.41 -4.35 6.30
CA ALA A 26 -5.90 -4.71 7.62
C ALA A 26 -4.83 -4.59 8.72
N ILE A 27 -5.33 -4.44 9.94
CA ILE A 27 -4.55 -4.40 11.17
C ILE A 27 -5.25 -5.27 12.22
N ALA A 28 -4.47 -6.05 12.98
CA ALA A 28 -5.00 -6.81 14.10
C ALA A 28 -5.61 -5.88 15.15
N ARG A 29 -6.67 -6.35 15.85
CA ARG A 29 -7.36 -5.56 16.86
C ARG A 29 -6.41 -5.09 17.97
N GLU A 30 -5.48 -5.92 18.37
CA GLU A 30 -4.48 -5.66 19.42
C GLU A 30 -3.52 -4.55 19.02
N GLU A 31 -3.20 -4.44 17.75
CA GLU A 31 -2.33 -3.40 17.18
C GLU A 31 -3.07 -2.05 17.01
N HIS A 32 -4.41 -2.11 16.93
CA HIS A 32 -5.20 -0.90 16.76
C HIS A 32 -5.20 -0.05 18.03
N GLY A 33 -4.89 1.24 17.87
CA GLY A 33 -5.04 2.25 18.91
C GLY A 33 -5.64 3.52 18.32
N PHE A 34 -6.71 4.01 18.94
CA PHE A 34 -7.20 5.34 18.61
C PHE A 34 -6.15 6.37 19.02
N MET A 35 -5.93 7.38 18.19
CA MET A 35 -5.01 8.47 18.46
C MET A 35 -3.52 8.07 18.50
N LYS A 36 -3.11 7.02 17.80
CA LYS A 36 -1.69 6.68 17.65
C LYS A 36 -0.89 7.88 17.12
N SER A 37 0.32 8.03 17.63
CA SER A 37 1.28 9.00 17.07
C SER A 37 1.74 8.55 15.67
N ILE A 38 2.36 9.45 14.90
CA ILE A 38 2.92 9.12 13.60
C ILE A 38 4.00 8.05 13.72
N SER A 39 4.85 8.13 14.76
CA SER A 39 5.89 7.13 15.02
C SER A 39 5.31 5.75 15.34
N GLU A 40 4.25 5.66 16.12
CA GLU A 40 3.59 4.39 16.40
C GLU A 40 2.94 3.79 15.16
N ILE A 41 2.41 4.61 14.26
CA ILE A 41 1.84 4.14 12.99
C ILE A 41 2.91 3.50 12.10
N SER A 42 4.13 4.04 12.07
CA SER A 42 5.23 3.49 11.25
C SER A 42 5.65 2.08 11.67
N GLU A 43 5.41 1.70 12.94
CA GLU A 43 5.77 0.41 13.52
C GLU A 43 4.64 -0.65 13.49
N LEU A 44 3.46 -0.31 13.00
CA LEU A 44 2.33 -1.24 12.98
C LEU A 44 2.59 -2.48 12.12
N ASN A 45 2.14 -3.63 12.58
CA ASN A 45 2.09 -4.83 11.75
C ASN A 45 0.83 -4.81 10.88
N THR A 46 1.01 -4.50 9.62
CA THR A 46 -0.08 -4.45 8.64
C THR A 46 -0.09 -5.69 7.77
N LEU A 47 -1.26 -6.08 7.29
CA LEU A 47 -1.43 -7.25 6.44
C LEU A 47 -2.54 -6.99 5.41
N TYR A 48 -2.56 -7.83 4.38
CA TYR A 48 -3.65 -7.84 3.40
C TYR A 48 -4.47 -9.11 3.54
N ILE A 49 -5.79 -8.96 3.42
CA ILE A 49 -6.74 -10.08 3.41
C ILE A 49 -7.39 -10.10 2.02
N ASN A 50 -7.03 -11.10 1.22
CA ASN A 50 -7.60 -11.31 -0.11
C ASN A 50 -8.67 -12.40 -0.03
N LEU A 51 -9.93 -12.01 -0.18
CA LEU A 51 -11.05 -12.91 -0.18
C LEU A 51 -11.58 -13.10 -1.61
N ARG A 52 -11.66 -14.35 -2.05
CA ARG A 52 -12.32 -14.70 -3.32
C ARG A 52 -13.44 -15.69 -3.08
N VAL A 53 -14.63 -15.38 -3.61
CA VAL A 53 -15.82 -16.22 -3.45
C VAL A 53 -16.42 -16.52 -4.81
N ASP A 54 -16.57 -17.82 -5.12
CA ASP A 54 -17.30 -18.28 -6.30
C ASP A 54 -18.82 -18.20 -6.04
N PHE A 55 -19.56 -17.65 -6.99
CA PHE A 55 -21.01 -17.48 -6.86
C PHE A 55 -21.80 -18.80 -6.83
N ARG A 56 -21.21 -19.88 -7.35
CA ARG A 56 -21.81 -21.22 -7.28
C ARG A 56 -21.96 -21.74 -5.85
N GLU A 57 -21.14 -21.25 -4.94
CA GLU A 57 -21.17 -21.67 -3.52
C GLU A 57 -22.34 -21.07 -2.74
N GLY A 58 -23.08 -20.11 -3.31
CA GLY A 58 -24.27 -19.51 -2.69
C GLY A 58 -24.02 -18.65 -1.43
N LYS A 59 -22.79 -18.56 -0.95
CA LYS A 59 -22.42 -17.92 0.33
C LYS A 59 -22.20 -16.39 0.23
N TYR A 60 -22.23 -15.82 -0.96
CA TYR A 60 -21.78 -14.45 -1.24
C TYR A 60 -22.79 -13.35 -0.86
N LYS A 61 -24.05 -13.67 -0.59
CA LYS A 61 -25.12 -12.66 -0.39
C LYS A 61 -24.79 -11.62 0.69
N SER A 62 -24.13 -12.03 1.79
CA SER A 62 -23.81 -11.13 2.90
C SER A 62 -22.60 -10.20 2.64
N ILE A 63 -21.80 -10.50 1.62
CA ILE A 63 -20.60 -9.71 1.27
C ILE A 63 -20.69 -9.02 -0.08
N ARG A 64 -21.74 -9.34 -0.87
CA ARG A 64 -21.94 -8.78 -2.21
C ARG A 64 -22.06 -7.25 -2.22
N ASN A 65 -22.60 -6.68 -1.15
CA ASN A 65 -22.90 -5.26 -1.05
C ASN A 65 -21.87 -4.48 -0.23
N LEU A 66 -20.69 -5.08 0.05
CA LEU A 66 -19.61 -4.34 0.67
C LEU A 66 -19.09 -3.26 -0.30
N GLU A 67 -18.81 -2.08 0.21
CA GLU A 67 -18.41 -0.91 -0.56
C GLU A 67 -16.91 -0.68 -0.38
N SER A 68 -16.20 -0.40 -1.47
CA SER A 68 -14.81 0.03 -1.40
C SER A 68 -14.65 1.35 -0.65
N ASN A 69 -13.46 1.62 -0.18
CA ASN A 69 -13.10 2.81 0.59
C ASN A 69 -13.84 2.93 1.93
N ARG A 70 -14.17 1.78 2.54
CA ARG A 70 -14.80 1.71 3.86
C ARG A 70 -14.10 0.74 4.79
N TRP A 71 -14.27 0.95 6.09
CA TRP A 71 -13.73 0.10 7.14
C TRP A 71 -14.69 -0.98 7.58
N TYR A 72 -14.16 -2.17 7.80
CA TYR A 72 -14.87 -3.37 8.22
C TYR A 72 -14.19 -4.01 9.42
N ARG A 73 -14.94 -4.77 10.19
CA ARG A 73 -14.44 -5.73 11.16
C ARG A 73 -14.50 -7.12 10.55
N ILE A 74 -13.34 -7.75 10.42
CA ILE A 74 -13.19 -9.14 9.93
C ILE A 74 -12.89 -10.02 11.13
N THR A 75 -13.56 -11.16 11.23
CA THR A 75 -13.31 -12.16 12.28
C THR A 75 -12.86 -13.44 11.61
N LEU A 76 -11.69 -13.94 11.99
CA LEU A 76 -11.17 -15.26 11.61
C LEU A 76 -11.57 -16.28 12.69
N SER A 77 -11.81 -17.52 12.30
CA SER A 77 -12.16 -18.62 13.21
C SER A 77 -12.18 -19.92 12.43
N ASP A 78 -11.97 -21.03 13.11
CA ASP A 78 -12.03 -22.38 12.53
C ASP A 78 -13.40 -22.71 11.89
N ASN A 79 -14.48 -22.06 12.35
CA ASN A 79 -15.82 -22.15 11.77
C ASN A 79 -15.96 -21.19 10.58
N ALA A 80 -15.37 -21.55 9.46
CA ALA A 80 -15.32 -20.75 8.28
C ALA A 80 -16.66 -20.59 7.56
N LYS A 81 -16.95 -19.35 7.19
CA LYS A 81 -17.96 -19.05 6.16
C LYS A 81 -17.31 -18.85 4.79
N TYR A 82 -16.10 -18.33 4.79
CA TYR A 82 -15.27 -18.05 3.62
C TYR A 82 -13.82 -18.43 3.89
N TYR A 83 -13.02 -18.56 2.82
CA TYR A 83 -11.57 -18.67 2.91
C TYR A 83 -10.92 -17.47 2.27
N ALA A 84 -9.82 -17.00 2.84
CA ALA A 84 -9.06 -15.86 2.36
C ALA A 84 -7.56 -16.16 2.42
N GLU A 85 -6.79 -15.46 1.60
CA GLU A 85 -5.34 -15.39 1.72
C GLU A 85 -5.00 -14.22 2.65
N LEU A 86 -4.27 -14.51 3.71
CA LEU A 86 -3.66 -13.53 4.60
C LEU A 86 -2.23 -13.32 4.13
N ILE A 87 -1.89 -12.09 3.77
CA ILE A 87 -0.56 -11.73 3.26
C ILE A 87 0.08 -10.77 4.25
N SER A 88 1.15 -11.20 4.93
CA SER A 88 1.87 -10.33 5.85
C SER A 88 2.59 -9.20 5.10
N GLY A 89 2.44 -7.97 5.60
CA GLY A 89 2.92 -6.77 4.91
C GLY A 89 4.43 -6.70 4.68
N ASP A 90 5.24 -7.25 5.60
CA ASP A 90 6.69 -7.08 5.57
C ASP A 90 7.44 -8.26 4.94
N ARG A 91 6.88 -9.48 4.99
CA ARG A 91 7.55 -10.70 4.48
C ARG A 91 6.89 -11.32 3.26
N LEU A 92 5.74 -10.78 2.82
CA LEU A 92 4.94 -11.33 1.71
C LEU A 92 4.62 -12.83 1.87
N THR A 93 4.58 -13.32 3.12
CA THR A 93 4.15 -14.70 3.40
C THR A 93 2.65 -14.79 3.20
N ILE A 94 2.21 -15.88 2.55
CA ILE A 94 0.80 -16.14 2.27
C ILE A 94 0.34 -17.29 3.15
N GLU A 95 -0.72 -17.07 3.88
CA GLU A 95 -1.40 -18.08 4.69
C GLU A 95 -2.89 -18.16 4.29
N VAL A 96 -3.44 -19.35 4.18
CA VAL A 96 -4.88 -19.52 3.94
C VAL A 96 -5.59 -19.56 5.28
N VAL A 97 -6.51 -18.63 5.47
CA VAL A 97 -7.25 -18.46 6.72
C VAL A 97 -8.76 -18.61 6.51
N SER A 98 -9.44 -18.95 7.59
CA SER A 98 -10.88 -19.12 7.62
C SER A 98 -11.58 -17.85 8.12
N VAL A 99 -12.44 -17.25 7.30
CA VAL A 99 -13.19 -16.02 7.63
C VAL A 99 -14.60 -16.36 8.09
N LYS A 100 -14.87 -16.12 9.35
CA LYS A 100 -16.18 -16.32 9.98
C LYS A 100 -17.18 -15.23 9.60
N SER A 101 -16.76 -13.98 9.64
CA SER A 101 -17.65 -12.85 9.34
C SER A 101 -16.91 -11.60 8.89
N ILE A 102 -17.61 -10.79 8.06
CA ILE A 102 -17.22 -9.43 7.70
C ILE A 102 -18.40 -8.53 8.06
N LYS A 103 -18.17 -7.51 8.88
CA LYS A 103 -19.21 -6.60 9.37
C LYS A 103 -18.76 -5.15 9.16
N THR A 104 -19.68 -4.30 8.71
CA THR A 104 -19.47 -2.84 8.68
C THR A 104 -19.24 -2.30 10.08
N LEU A 105 -18.36 -1.35 10.22
CA LEU A 105 -18.21 -0.60 11.45
C LEU A 105 -19.39 0.35 11.68
N LYS A 106 -19.69 0.66 12.93
CA LYS A 106 -20.59 1.75 13.26
C LYS A 106 -19.99 3.06 12.75
N ARG A 107 -20.82 3.99 12.29
CA ARG A 107 -20.39 5.28 11.71
C ARG A 107 -19.41 6.04 12.59
N LYS A 108 -19.60 6.01 13.92
CA LYS A 108 -18.69 6.66 14.90
C LYS A 108 -17.30 6.04 14.87
N ASP A 109 -17.23 4.70 14.86
CA ASP A 109 -15.96 3.96 14.87
C ASP A 109 -15.24 4.15 13.52
N GLU A 110 -15.96 4.02 12.39
CA GLU A 110 -15.42 4.28 11.05
C GLU A 110 -14.83 5.69 10.93
N SER A 111 -15.52 6.71 11.44
CA SER A 111 -15.01 8.09 11.46
C SER A 111 -13.70 8.22 12.26
N ALA A 112 -13.57 7.48 13.36
CA ALA A 112 -12.35 7.46 14.16
C ALA A 112 -11.18 6.83 13.39
N PHE A 113 -11.43 5.72 12.66
CA PHE A 113 -10.42 5.10 11.78
C PHE A 113 -9.98 6.05 10.67
N LEU A 114 -10.92 6.67 9.96
CA LEU A 114 -10.62 7.64 8.89
C LEU A 114 -9.79 8.82 9.39
N LYS A 115 -10.00 9.26 10.63
CA LYS A 115 -9.21 10.32 11.26
C LYS A 115 -7.82 9.82 11.67
N THR A 116 -7.72 8.63 12.25
CA THR A 116 -6.46 8.04 12.73
C THR A 116 -5.53 7.71 11.58
N TYR A 117 -6.06 7.11 10.52
CA TYR A 117 -5.31 6.68 9.34
C TYR A 117 -5.53 7.66 8.18
N SER A 118 -5.06 8.88 8.32
CA SER A 118 -5.20 9.96 7.34
C SER A 118 -3.87 10.65 7.07
N LEU A 119 -3.55 10.87 5.80
CA LEU A 119 -2.40 11.65 5.36
C LEU A 119 -2.43 13.11 5.89
N ASN A 120 -3.61 13.63 6.20
CA ASN A 120 -3.74 14.98 6.79
C ASN A 120 -3.05 15.14 8.14
N ARG A 121 -2.59 14.06 8.76
CA ARG A 121 -1.78 14.08 9.99
C ARG A 121 -0.30 14.34 9.72
N LEU A 122 0.15 14.15 8.49
CA LEU A 122 1.52 14.44 8.07
C LEU A 122 1.63 15.90 7.64
N ALA A 123 2.82 16.47 7.75
CA ALA A 123 3.08 17.80 7.24
C ALA A 123 2.82 17.85 5.72
N GLN A 124 2.22 18.94 5.27
CA GLN A 124 1.93 19.15 3.86
C GLN A 124 2.95 20.15 3.32
N SER A 125 3.69 19.76 2.27
CA SER A 125 4.58 20.67 1.56
C SER A 125 3.81 21.61 0.65
N ASP A 126 4.26 22.84 0.52
CA ASP A 126 3.68 23.76 -0.45
C ASP A 126 4.21 23.50 -1.88
N ILE A 127 3.51 24.03 -2.87
CA ILE A 127 3.88 23.86 -4.28
C ILE A 127 5.24 24.50 -4.63
N GLY A 128 5.67 25.51 -3.87
CA GLY A 128 6.97 26.17 -4.05
C GLY A 128 8.12 25.27 -3.62
N GLU A 129 7.96 24.52 -2.53
CA GLU A 129 8.93 23.53 -2.08
C GLU A 129 9.06 22.40 -3.10
N ILE A 130 7.96 21.86 -3.58
CA ILE A 130 7.94 20.82 -4.62
C ILE A 130 8.65 21.31 -5.89
N ARG A 131 8.36 22.54 -6.35
CA ARG A 131 9.04 23.14 -7.49
C ARG A 131 10.54 23.29 -7.29
N LYS A 132 11.00 23.66 -6.11
CA LYS A 132 12.43 23.74 -5.79
C LYS A 132 13.12 22.39 -5.95
N VAL A 133 12.54 21.31 -5.40
CA VAL A 133 13.07 19.96 -5.54
C VAL A 133 13.17 19.57 -7.02
N ILE A 134 12.10 19.68 -7.78
CA ILE A 134 12.09 19.34 -9.21
C ILE A 134 13.11 20.18 -9.97
N ASN A 135 13.09 21.51 -9.83
CA ASN A 135 13.98 22.40 -10.57
C ASN A 135 15.47 22.18 -10.21
N SER A 136 15.78 21.80 -8.98
CA SER A 136 17.18 21.54 -8.59
C SER A 136 17.79 20.34 -9.30
N LYS A 137 16.96 19.40 -9.76
CA LYS A 137 17.40 18.14 -10.37
C LYS A 137 17.17 18.07 -11.88
N CYS A 138 16.14 18.69 -12.38
CA CYS A 138 15.76 18.62 -13.80
C CYS A 138 16.42 19.76 -14.62
N GLN A 139 17.72 20.00 -14.45
CA GLN A 139 18.49 21.06 -15.15
C GLN A 139 19.06 20.59 -16.49
N SER A 140 19.25 19.29 -16.67
CA SER A 140 19.87 18.69 -17.86
C SER A 140 18.88 17.75 -18.56
N PRO A 141 19.05 17.51 -19.86
CA PRO A 141 18.32 16.46 -20.54
C PRO A 141 18.59 15.10 -19.87
N PHE A 142 17.57 14.26 -19.77
CA PHE A 142 17.66 12.91 -19.22
C PHE A 142 17.00 11.90 -20.18
N THR A 143 17.36 10.65 -20.02
CA THR A 143 16.76 9.52 -20.72
C THR A 143 15.65 8.93 -19.85
N ILE A 144 14.52 8.56 -20.43
CA ILE A 144 13.47 7.82 -19.74
C ILE A 144 13.78 6.33 -19.84
N ARG A 145 13.82 5.68 -18.69
CA ARG A 145 14.04 4.25 -18.54
C ARG A 145 12.83 3.60 -17.86
N VAL A 146 12.19 2.65 -18.54
CA VAL A 146 11.15 1.83 -17.92
C VAL A 146 11.83 0.66 -17.22
N ILE A 147 11.57 0.53 -15.91
CA ILE A 147 12.14 -0.51 -15.07
C ILE A 147 11.19 -1.72 -15.06
N LYS A 148 11.72 -2.88 -15.40
CA LYS A 148 10.94 -4.11 -15.30
C LYS A 148 10.76 -4.48 -13.82
N VAL A 149 9.55 -4.33 -13.31
CA VAL A 149 9.20 -4.59 -11.89
C VAL A 149 8.17 -5.71 -11.73
N GLY A 150 7.69 -6.31 -12.84
CA GLY A 150 6.61 -7.27 -12.84
C GLY A 150 5.26 -6.58 -12.95
N GLN A 151 4.51 -6.52 -11.86
CA GLN A 151 3.26 -5.79 -11.78
C GLN A 151 3.52 -4.33 -11.35
N GLY A 152 2.68 -3.41 -11.82
CA GLY A 152 2.75 -1.98 -11.51
C GLY A 152 3.75 -1.23 -12.39
N ASN A 153 3.98 0.03 -12.05
CA ASN A 153 4.82 0.95 -12.78
C ASN A 153 6.12 1.29 -12.04
N ALA A 154 7.21 1.39 -12.78
CA ALA A 154 8.44 2.03 -12.32
C ALA A 154 9.16 2.66 -13.51
N ILE A 155 9.27 3.97 -13.51
CA ILE A 155 9.89 4.77 -14.56
C ILE A 155 11.00 5.61 -13.91
N ALA A 156 12.18 5.60 -14.48
CA ALA A 156 13.29 6.45 -14.06
C ALA A 156 13.62 7.51 -15.12
N ALA A 157 13.88 8.72 -14.68
CA ALA A 157 14.61 9.71 -15.46
C ALA A 157 16.10 9.55 -15.13
N THR A 158 16.90 9.26 -16.11
CA THR A 158 18.26 8.74 -15.94
C THR A 158 19.26 9.60 -16.69
N ASN A 159 20.32 10.01 -16.01
CA ASN A 159 21.53 10.53 -16.63
C ASN A 159 22.39 9.38 -17.11
N MET A 160 22.92 9.49 -18.32
CA MET A 160 23.82 8.47 -18.90
C MET A 160 25.20 9.09 -19.18
N THR A 161 26.25 8.43 -18.70
CA THR A 161 27.63 8.80 -18.98
C THR A 161 28.36 7.54 -19.50
N GLY A 162 28.40 7.40 -20.82
CA GLY A 162 28.91 6.17 -21.44
C GLY A 162 28.01 4.96 -21.12
N TRP A 163 28.59 3.96 -20.44
CA TRP A 163 27.85 2.77 -19.98
C TRP A 163 27.28 2.86 -18.58
N ASP A 164 27.64 3.90 -17.83
CA ASP A 164 27.12 4.15 -16.50
C ASP A 164 25.85 4.97 -16.56
N PHE A 165 24.98 4.76 -15.57
CA PHE A 165 23.78 5.54 -15.42
C PHE A 165 23.49 5.85 -13.94
N SER A 166 22.87 7.00 -13.70
CA SER A 166 22.29 7.36 -12.40
C SER A 166 20.89 7.89 -12.58
N ASP A 167 20.00 7.55 -11.65
CA ASP A 167 18.59 7.92 -11.73
C ASP A 167 18.38 9.24 -10.99
N VAL A 168 17.89 10.25 -11.72
CA VAL A 168 17.62 11.61 -11.20
C VAL A 168 16.33 11.64 -10.40
N PHE A 169 15.30 10.98 -10.91
CA PHE A 169 14.03 10.78 -10.21
C PHE A 169 13.29 9.55 -10.75
N TYR A 170 12.29 9.12 -9.98
CA TYR A 170 11.38 8.04 -10.37
C TYR A 170 9.94 8.54 -10.43
N ILE A 171 9.16 7.97 -11.35
CA ILE A 171 7.70 8.06 -11.35
C ILE A 171 7.21 6.65 -11.03
N ASP A 172 6.62 6.50 -9.87
CA ASP A 172 6.28 5.23 -9.24
C ASP A 172 7.50 4.29 -9.09
N ILE A 173 7.44 3.40 -8.14
CA ILE A 173 8.43 2.36 -7.90
C ILE A 173 7.72 1.07 -7.54
N GLY A 174 6.93 0.61 -8.48
CA GLY A 174 6.06 -0.55 -8.34
C GLY A 174 6.78 -1.87 -8.15
N GLY A 175 6.01 -2.93 -8.17
CA GLY A 175 6.47 -4.30 -8.03
C GLY A 175 5.31 -5.28 -7.91
N GLY A 176 5.60 -6.56 -8.04
CA GLY A 176 4.60 -7.60 -7.83
C GLY A 176 4.17 -7.71 -6.36
N ILE A 177 2.92 -8.12 -6.15
CA ILE A 177 2.29 -8.30 -4.83
C ILE A 177 1.78 -9.74 -4.75
N GLY A 178 2.08 -10.43 -3.64
CA GLY A 178 1.64 -11.80 -3.43
C GLY A 178 2.00 -12.72 -4.60
N ASN A 179 1.02 -13.42 -5.14
CA ASN A 179 1.21 -14.36 -6.26
C ASN A 179 1.64 -13.71 -7.59
N ASN A 180 1.58 -12.38 -7.69
CA ASN A 180 2.05 -11.62 -8.86
C ASN A 180 3.52 -11.17 -8.71
N THR A 181 4.19 -11.60 -7.66
CA THR A 181 5.63 -11.39 -7.50
C THR A 181 6.40 -12.42 -8.31
N ASP A 182 7.25 -11.96 -9.23
CA ASP A 182 8.20 -12.82 -9.94
C ASP A 182 9.59 -12.63 -9.30
N GLU A 183 10.05 -13.64 -8.58
CA GLU A 183 11.36 -13.62 -7.90
C GLU A 183 12.55 -13.53 -8.86
N ASN A 184 12.35 -13.86 -10.14
CA ASN A 184 13.38 -13.70 -11.16
C ASN A 184 13.53 -12.25 -11.63
N ILE A 185 12.58 -11.39 -11.33
CA ILE A 185 12.65 -9.97 -11.66
C ILE A 185 13.41 -9.27 -10.53
N LYS A 186 14.60 -8.77 -10.85
CA LYS A 186 15.45 -7.96 -9.96
C LYS A 186 15.55 -6.55 -10.52
N PRO A 187 14.63 -5.64 -10.17
CA PRO A 187 14.70 -4.26 -10.61
C PRO A 187 16.01 -3.63 -10.18
N ARG A 188 16.60 -2.83 -11.05
CA ARG A 188 17.82 -2.07 -10.73
C ARG A 188 17.45 -0.61 -10.55
N PHE A 189 17.49 -0.16 -9.31
CA PHE A 189 17.41 1.24 -8.92
C PHE A 189 18.81 1.75 -8.62
N ASN A 190 19.18 2.90 -9.17
CA ASN A 190 20.49 3.51 -8.98
C ASN A 190 20.36 5.03 -8.79
N PRO A 191 19.74 5.47 -7.68
CA PRO A 191 19.48 6.88 -7.44
C PRO A 191 20.78 7.66 -7.24
N GLU A 192 20.88 8.81 -7.89
CA GLU A 192 21.93 9.79 -7.57
C GLU A 192 21.64 10.50 -6.24
N PRO A 193 22.65 11.13 -5.60
CA PRO A 193 22.43 11.92 -4.40
C PRO A 193 21.36 12.99 -4.60
N GLY A 194 20.33 12.98 -3.73
CA GLY A 194 19.21 13.90 -3.79
C GLY A 194 18.18 13.57 -4.89
N ALA A 195 18.19 12.36 -5.46
CA ALA A 195 17.10 11.87 -6.29
C ALA A 195 15.78 11.87 -5.52
N PHE A 196 14.67 11.87 -6.24
CA PHE A 196 13.34 11.89 -5.63
C PHE A 196 12.37 10.92 -6.32
N VAL A 197 11.27 10.61 -5.64
CA VAL A 197 10.17 9.78 -6.17
C VAL A 197 8.92 10.64 -6.31
N ILE A 198 8.24 10.54 -7.44
CA ILE A 198 6.89 11.06 -7.63
C ILE A 198 5.95 9.85 -7.60
N LEU A 199 5.12 9.74 -6.58
CA LEU A 199 4.07 8.74 -6.51
C LEU A 199 2.81 9.28 -7.20
N THR A 200 2.29 8.56 -8.20
CA THR A 200 1.10 9.01 -8.93
C THR A 200 -0.17 8.79 -8.13
N HIS A 201 -0.25 7.68 -7.40
CA HIS A 201 -1.34 7.33 -6.50
C HIS A 201 -0.89 6.23 -5.50
N TRP A 202 -1.71 5.98 -4.48
CA TRP A 202 -1.34 5.10 -3.38
C TRP A 202 -1.65 3.61 -3.60
N ASP A 203 -1.92 3.14 -4.83
CA ASP A 203 -2.06 1.71 -5.05
C ASP A 203 -0.75 0.99 -4.78
N GLN A 204 -0.81 -0.14 -4.10
CA GLN A 204 0.37 -0.82 -3.56
C GLN A 204 1.40 -1.18 -4.63
N ASP A 205 0.96 -1.54 -5.82
CA ASP A 205 1.82 -1.89 -6.94
C ASP A 205 2.54 -0.68 -7.59
N HIS A 206 2.36 0.54 -7.03
CA HIS A 206 3.08 1.76 -7.40
C HIS A 206 4.19 2.15 -6.43
N TRP A 207 4.25 1.58 -5.21
CA TRP A 207 5.25 1.92 -4.21
C TRP A 207 5.90 0.74 -3.50
N ILE A 208 5.49 -0.49 -3.78
CA ILE A 208 5.90 -1.68 -3.01
C ILE A 208 7.42 -1.94 -3.04
N SER A 209 8.15 -1.48 -4.07
CA SER A 209 9.61 -1.60 -4.11
C SER A 209 10.30 -0.83 -3.00
N ALA A 210 9.68 0.20 -2.41
CA ALA A 210 10.21 0.87 -1.22
C ALA A 210 10.35 -0.07 -0.02
N LYS A 211 9.52 -1.12 0.07
CA LYS A 211 9.68 -2.15 1.13
C LYS A 211 10.81 -3.14 0.87
N ARG A 212 11.32 -3.22 -0.36
CA ARG A 212 12.30 -4.21 -0.79
C ARG A 212 13.69 -3.64 -0.96
N TYR A 213 13.77 -2.33 -1.21
CA TYR A 213 15.02 -1.63 -1.54
C TYR A 213 15.15 -0.40 -0.63
N ASP A 214 15.92 -0.54 0.45
CA ASP A 214 16.08 0.51 1.48
C ASP A 214 16.55 1.85 0.91
N VAL A 215 17.38 1.82 -0.13
CA VAL A 215 17.87 3.03 -0.82
C VAL A 215 16.73 3.93 -1.32
N LEU A 216 15.56 3.38 -1.61
CA LEU A 216 14.40 4.14 -2.07
C LEU A 216 13.67 4.87 -0.92
N ASN A 217 13.84 4.42 0.32
CA ASN A 217 13.26 5.09 1.48
C ASN A 217 14.01 6.37 1.86
N GLU A 218 15.29 6.48 1.49
CA GLU A 218 16.13 7.64 1.78
C GLU A 218 15.88 8.81 0.81
N LEU A 219 15.08 8.59 -0.24
CA LEU A 219 14.76 9.59 -1.23
C LEU A 219 13.69 10.56 -0.74
N ILE A 220 13.65 11.76 -1.35
CA ILE A 220 12.53 12.68 -1.17
C ILE A 220 11.31 12.11 -1.91
N TRP A 221 10.16 12.05 -1.24
CA TRP A 221 8.93 11.57 -1.84
C TRP A 221 7.93 12.70 -2.05
N ILE A 222 7.49 12.86 -3.29
CA ILE A 222 6.39 13.75 -3.68
C ILE A 222 5.17 12.85 -3.88
N VAL A 223 4.20 12.95 -2.98
CA VAL A 223 3.07 12.03 -2.94
C VAL A 223 1.74 12.78 -2.98
N PRO A 224 0.68 12.21 -3.60
CA PRO A 224 -0.62 12.85 -3.60
C PRO A 224 -1.27 12.78 -2.22
N ASN A 225 -1.93 13.87 -1.81
CA ASN A 225 -2.80 13.87 -0.63
C ASN A 225 -4.14 13.19 -0.98
N GLN A 226 -4.11 11.87 -1.07
CA GLN A 226 -5.26 11.04 -1.40
C GLN A 226 -5.93 10.54 -0.11
N SER A 227 -7.25 10.52 -0.07
CA SER A 227 -8.03 10.01 1.06
C SER A 227 -9.37 9.47 0.54
N PRO A 228 -9.92 8.41 1.14
CA PRO A 228 -9.38 7.65 2.27
C PRO A 228 -8.33 6.63 1.85
N LEU A 229 -7.51 6.18 2.81
CA LEU A 229 -6.46 5.18 2.59
C LEU A 229 -6.50 4.10 3.68
N GLY A 230 -5.94 2.93 3.37
CA GLY A 230 -5.73 1.85 4.31
C GLY A 230 -4.53 2.08 5.24
N VAL A 231 -4.33 1.18 6.19
CA VAL A 231 -3.29 1.30 7.23
C VAL A 231 -1.88 1.20 6.66
N SER A 232 -1.67 0.31 5.69
CA SER A 232 -0.36 0.09 5.07
C SER A 232 0.16 1.32 4.32
N HIS A 233 -0.74 2.08 3.70
CA HIS A 233 -0.40 3.31 3.00
C HIS A 233 0.03 4.41 3.98
N ILE A 234 -0.69 4.56 5.10
CA ILE A 234 -0.34 5.52 6.13
C ILE A 234 0.94 5.09 6.86
N LYS A 235 1.15 3.78 7.07
CA LYS A 235 2.39 3.24 7.62
C LYS A 235 3.60 3.66 6.78
N ILE A 236 3.57 3.41 5.47
CA ILE A 236 4.70 3.80 4.59
C ILE A 236 4.86 5.32 4.54
N ALA A 237 3.78 6.08 4.40
CA ALA A 237 3.85 7.54 4.38
C ALA A 237 4.43 8.10 5.69
N SER A 238 4.07 7.55 6.84
CA SER A 238 4.61 7.94 8.15
C SER A 238 6.11 7.64 8.25
N ARG A 239 6.55 6.49 7.76
CA ARG A 239 7.97 6.10 7.72
C ARG A 239 8.78 7.05 6.82
N LEU A 240 8.30 7.33 5.62
CA LEU A 240 8.95 8.25 4.69
C LEU A 240 9.03 9.67 5.26
N HIS A 241 7.97 10.14 5.94
CA HIS A 241 7.97 11.44 6.60
C HIS A 241 9.02 11.53 7.71
N GLN A 242 9.20 10.49 8.53
CA GLN A 242 10.20 10.47 9.61
C GLN A 242 11.64 10.48 9.09
N ILE A 243 11.91 9.90 7.93
CA ILE A 243 13.25 9.85 7.35
C ILE A 243 13.62 11.20 6.69
N ASN A 244 12.63 11.90 6.13
CA ASN A 244 12.83 13.11 5.33
C ASN A 244 12.51 14.43 6.10
N CYS A 245 12.20 14.35 7.39
CA CYS A 245 12.08 15.49 8.30
C CYS A 245 13.38 15.71 9.05
#